data_91f25fc91964ad4124e62f06aba1cb5b
#
_entry.id   91f25fc91964ad4124e62f06aba1cb5b
#
_cell.length_a   1.000
_cell.length_b   1.000
_cell.length_c   1.000
_cell.angle_alpha   90.00
_cell.angle_beta   90.00
_cell.angle_gamma   90.00
#
_symmetry.space_group_name_H-M   'P 1'
#
loop_
_entity.id
_entity.type
_entity.pdbx_description
1 polymer ?
#
loop_
_entity_poly.entity_id
_entity_poly.type
_entity_poly.pdbx_seq_one_letter_code
_entity_poly.pdbx_strand_id
1 'polypeptide(L)'
;MIDTLILSGGGPSGVAYAGILKALTDYDILKRDELKCIITTSVGIIFSILYLLDYTIGQIEKIVLETDLTKLLNIDDLEIDDLLLKFGLFNNQPIGDSISSFIRHKTSKNDLTLKELYDLSSIILIVKVYNVDKGKTEYINYKNNPDIGLIKLSMMTTAIPYFFQPVEYNGNFYVDGGLKGHFPIEECKSKNYLGLNVRGGTTNRNNFGILKYLPILKFTIDLMNDRDNNINPDDKKVFTYNINGGLNFSLDIDERKKMIEKGYNETIDYLKSMNN
;
A
#
# COMPACT_ATOMS: atom_id res chain seq x y z
N MET A 1 -23.68 -5.42 2.02
CA MET A 1 -23.17 -4.14 2.61
C MET A 1 -21.76 -4.42 3.10
N ILE A 2 -20.75 -3.70 2.59
CA ILE A 2 -19.33 -3.87 2.94
C ILE A 2 -19.01 -2.86 4.04
N ASP A 3 -18.60 -3.34 5.22
CA ASP A 3 -18.20 -2.49 6.34
C ASP A 3 -16.66 -2.45 6.54
N THR A 4 -15.94 -3.36 5.92
CA THR A 4 -14.48 -3.46 6.04
C THR A 4 -13.84 -3.65 4.66
N LEU A 5 -12.90 -2.77 4.32
CA LEU A 5 -12.07 -2.86 3.11
C LEU A 5 -10.66 -3.30 3.51
N ILE A 6 -10.09 -4.27 2.78
CA ILE A 6 -8.73 -4.75 3.01
C ILE A 6 -7.91 -4.48 1.77
N LEU A 7 -6.81 -3.72 1.89
CA LEU A 7 -5.91 -3.42 0.79
C LEU A 7 -4.53 -4.04 1.05
N SER A 8 -4.08 -4.86 0.11
CA SER A 8 -2.75 -5.43 0.16
C SER A 8 -1.64 -4.40 -0.09
N GLY A 9 -0.42 -4.77 0.23
CA GLY A 9 0.77 -4.19 -0.39
C GLY A 9 0.85 -4.53 -1.90
N GLY A 10 1.93 -4.10 -2.54
CA GLY A 10 2.15 -4.39 -3.97
C GLY A 10 3.12 -3.41 -4.63
N GLY A 11 3.71 -2.48 -3.89
CA GLY A 11 4.64 -1.47 -4.42
C GLY A 11 4.03 -0.70 -5.59
N PRO A 12 4.77 -0.49 -6.70
CA PRO A 12 4.25 0.23 -7.87
C PRO A 12 2.99 -0.38 -8.51
N SER A 13 2.74 -1.68 -8.29
CA SER A 13 1.50 -2.33 -8.76
C SER A 13 0.24 -1.74 -8.13
N GLY A 14 0.37 -1.01 -7.02
CA GLY A 14 -0.71 -0.26 -6.39
C GLY A 14 -1.37 0.77 -7.31
N VAL A 15 -0.75 1.18 -8.42
CA VAL A 15 -1.37 2.01 -9.46
C VAL A 15 -2.74 1.44 -9.88
N ALA A 16 -2.91 0.13 -9.89
CA ALA A 16 -4.16 -0.53 -10.22
C ALA A 16 -5.32 -0.19 -9.27
N TYR A 17 -5.02 0.19 -8.02
CA TYR A 17 -6.07 0.58 -7.06
C TYR A 17 -6.94 1.74 -7.56
N ALA A 18 -6.39 2.66 -8.36
CA ALA A 18 -7.19 3.74 -8.93
C ALA A 18 -8.34 3.20 -9.81
N GLY A 19 -8.06 2.20 -10.66
CA GLY A 19 -9.08 1.54 -11.48
C GLY A 19 -10.02 0.65 -10.67
N ILE A 20 -9.48 -0.11 -9.71
CA ILE A 20 -10.27 -0.99 -8.84
C ILE A 20 -11.27 -0.17 -8.02
N LEU A 21 -10.82 0.88 -7.33
CA LEU A 21 -11.68 1.76 -6.52
C LEU A 21 -12.71 2.48 -7.41
N LYS A 22 -12.32 2.86 -8.64
CA LYS A 22 -13.25 3.43 -9.61
C LYS A 22 -14.39 2.47 -9.93
N ALA A 23 -14.09 1.23 -10.28
CA ALA A 23 -15.11 0.23 -10.58
C ALA A 23 -16.03 -0.02 -9.37
N LEU A 24 -15.48 -0.17 -8.16
CA LEU A 24 -16.27 -0.36 -6.94
C LEU A 24 -17.22 0.81 -6.64
N THR A 25 -16.81 2.03 -6.98
CA THR A 25 -17.62 3.23 -6.81
C THR A 25 -18.68 3.34 -7.91
N ASP A 26 -18.32 3.14 -9.17
CA ASP A 26 -19.23 3.23 -10.32
C ASP A 26 -20.37 2.19 -10.24
N TYR A 27 -20.12 1.04 -9.62
CA TYR A 27 -21.09 -0.03 -9.39
C TYR A 27 -21.77 0.01 -8.01
N ASP A 28 -21.60 1.09 -7.24
CA ASP A 28 -22.22 1.30 -5.93
C ASP A 28 -21.93 0.19 -4.91
N ILE A 29 -20.74 -0.44 -5.01
CA ILE A 29 -20.28 -1.51 -4.12
C ILE A 29 -19.58 -0.94 -2.89
N LEU A 30 -18.75 0.10 -3.07
CA LEU A 30 -18.02 0.76 -2.00
C LEU A 30 -18.69 2.07 -1.64
N LYS A 31 -19.38 2.07 -0.50
CA LYS A 31 -20.09 3.24 0.04
C LYS A 31 -19.40 3.75 1.30
N ARG A 32 -19.08 5.03 1.30
CA ARG A 32 -18.32 5.64 2.39
C ARG A 32 -19.08 5.63 3.72
N ASP A 33 -20.38 5.85 3.69
CA ASP A 33 -21.28 5.88 4.85
C ASP A 33 -21.50 4.49 5.48
N GLU A 34 -21.25 3.42 4.72
CA GLU A 34 -21.35 2.04 5.20
C GLU A 34 -20.01 1.52 5.74
N LEU A 35 -18.87 2.12 5.27
CA LEU A 35 -17.53 1.66 5.61
C LEU A 35 -17.15 2.09 7.03
N LYS A 36 -16.68 1.13 7.83
CA LYS A 36 -16.26 1.33 9.23
C LYS A 36 -14.77 1.14 9.46
N CYS A 37 -14.12 0.37 8.57
CA CYS A 37 -12.72 0.00 8.75
C CYS A 37 -12.02 -0.17 7.41
N ILE A 38 -10.76 0.28 7.35
CA ILE A 38 -9.81 -0.08 6.30
C ILE A 38 -8.61 -0.75 6.97
N ILE A 39 -8.23 -1.93 6.49
CA ILE A 39 -7.04 -2.66 6.92
C ILE A 39 -6.05 -2.67 5.76
N THR A 40 -4.81 -2.28 5.99
CA THR A 40 -3.89 -2.08 4.88
C THR A 40 -2.44 -2.41 5.21
N THR A 41 -1.64 -2.61 4.17
CA THR A 41 -0.20 -2.84 4.22
C THR A 41 0.48 -2.06 3.08
N SER A 42 1.69 -1.53 3.33
CA SER A 42 2.56 -0.96 2.30
C SER A 42 1.84 0.10 1.45
N VAL A 43 1.94 0.02 0.12
CA VAL A 43 1.30 0.97 -0.81
C VAL A 43 -0.20 1.16 -0.57
N GLY A 44 -0.89 0.17 -0.03
CA GLY A 44 -2.32 0.27 0.28
C GLY A 44 -2.65 1.42 1.24
N ILE A 45 -1.70 1.84 2.09
CA ILE A 45 -1.90 2.99 2.99
C ILE A 45 -2.10 4.30 2.22
N ILE A 46 -1.42 4.47 1.08
CA ILE A 46 -1.53 5.69 0.26
C ILE A 46 -2.97 5.84 -0.23
N PHE A 47 -3.53 4.77 -0.80
CA PHE A 47 -4.92 4.77 -1.29
C PHE A 47 -5.93 4.88 -0.16
N SER A 48 -5.63 4.26 0.99
CA SER A 48 -6.46 4.40 2.21
C SER A 48 -6.51 5.85 2.69
N ILE A 49 -5.37 6.54 2.78
CA ILE A 49 -5.30 7.94 3.19
C ILE A 49 -6.03 8.84 2.19
N LEU A 50 -5.80 8.67 0.89
CA LEU A 50 -6.50 9.45 -0.14
C LEU A 50 -8.02 9.27 -0.03
N TYR A 51 -8.49 8.03 0.13
CA TYR A 51 -9.92 7.74 0.31
C TYR A 51 -10.47 8.35 1.60
N LEU A 52 -9.76 8.21 2.74
CA LEU A 52 -10.18 8.73 4.04
C LEU A 52 -10.18 10.27 4.10
N LEU A 53 -9.30 10.92 3.35
CA LEU A 53 -9.27 12.37 3.18
C LEU A 53 -10.27 12.90 2.13
N ASP A 54 -11.18 12.06 1.67
CA ASP A 54 -12.23 12.44 0.72
C ASP A 54 -11.71 12.96 -0.63
N TYR A 55 -10.66 12.32 -1.14
CA TYR A 55 -10.28 12.49 -2.53
C TYR A 55 -11.28 11.77 -3.44
N THR A 56 -11.77 12.46 -4.46
CA THR A 56 -12.60 11.80 -5.48
C THR A 56 -11.78 10.80 -6.27
N ILE A 57 -12.43 9.79 -6.83
CA ILE A 57 -11.73 8.79 -7.67
C ILE A 57 -10.97 9.44 -8.82
N GLY A 58 -11.54 10.47 -9.45
CA GLY A 58 -10.83 11.22 -10.50
C GLY A 58 -9.58 11.96 -10.00
N GLN A 59 -9.59 12.45 -8.76
CA GLN A 59 -8.40 13.04 -8.14
C GLN A 59 -7.35 11.97 -7.83
N ILE A 60 -7.75 10.80 -7.36
CA ILE A 60 -6.84 9.66 -7.11
C ILE A 60 -6.18 9.22 -8.43
N GLU A 61 -6.97 9.04 -9.50
CA GLU A 61 -6.47 8.67 -10.82
C GLU A 61 -5.47 9.71 -11.34
N LYS A 62 -5.81 11.00 -11.23
CA LYS A 62 -4.91 12.09 -11.62
C LYS A 62 -3.59 12.06 -10.86
N ILE A 63 -3.63 11.90 -9.52
CA ILE A 63 -2.44 11.79 -8.68
C ILE A 63 -1.57 10.63 -9.17
N VAL A 64 -2.15 9.46 -9.39
CA VAL A 64 -1.41 8.27 -9.84
C VAL A 64 -0.77 8.47 -11.21
N LEU A 65 -1.44 9.17 -12.13
CA LEU A 65 -0.92 9.43 -13.47
C LEU A 65 0.16 10.53 -13.49
N GLU A 66 0.05 11.54 -12.63
CA GLU A 66 0.98 12.68 -12.59
C GLU A 66 2.20 12.43 -11.67
N THR A 67 2.11 11.49 -10.72
CA THR A 67 3.24 11.17 -9.83
C THR A 67 4.34 10.44 -10.59
N ASP A 68 5.53 11.03 -10.60
CA ASP A 68 6.73 10.35 -11.09
C ASP A 68 7.23 9.38 -10.00
N LEU A 69 6.98 8.09 -10.20
CA LEU A 69 7.34 7.06 -9.24
C LEU A 69 8.85 6.92 -9.05
N THR A 70 9.67 7.34 -10.04
CA THR A 70 11.13 7.28 -9.91
C THR A 70 11.64 8.25 -8.86
N LYS A 71 10.92 9.36 -8.63
CA LYS A 71 11.24 10.32 -7.57
C LYS A 71 10.98 9.81 -6.16
N LEU A 72 10.25 8.71 -6.02
CA LEU A 72 10.14 8.01 -4.74
C LEU A 72 11.44 7.29 -4.37
N LEU A 73 12.30 7.06 -5.37
CA LEU A 73 13.64 6.53 -5.22
C LEU A 73 14.62 7.68 -5.44
N ASN A 74 15.27 8.13 -4.41
CA ASN A 74 16.29 9.17 -4.52
C ASN A 74 17.57 8.54 -5.12
N ILE A 75 17.54 8.21 -6.43
CA ILE A 75 18.59 7.45 -7.12
C ILE A 75 19.91 8.24 -7.16
N ASP A 76 19.82 9.57 -7.20
CA ASP A 76 21.00 10.46 -7.25
C ASP A 76 21.82 10.42 -5.94
N ASP A 77 21.18 10.07 -4.82
CA ASP A 77 21.80 9.94 -3.50
C ASP A 77 22.12 8.46 -3.14
N LEU A 78 22.15 7.56 -4.12
CA LEU A 78 22.37 6.14 -3.87
C LEU A 78 23.84 5.87 -3.50
N GLU A 79 24.07 5.55 -2.24
CA GLU A 79 25.34 5.05 -1.72
C GLU A 79 25.20 3.57 -1.34
N ILE A 80 26.04 2.70 -1.93
CA ILE A 80 26.02 1.26 -1.62
C ILE A 80 26.36 1.01 -0.15
N ASP A 81 27.16 1.87 0.45
CA ASP A 81 27.51 1.81 1.86
C ASP A 81 26.29 1.99 2.77
N ASP A 82 25.24 2.70 2.32
CA ASP A 82 23.98 2.84 3.05
C ASP A 82 23.28 1.50 3.28
N LEU A 83 23.42 0.55 2.37
CA LEU A 83 22.90 -0.80 2.59
C LEU A 83 23.50 -1.48 3.83
N LEU A 84 24.79 -1.26 4.08
CA LEU A 84 25.51 -1.85 5.20
C LEU A 84 25.35 -1.04 6.49
N LEU A 85 25.33 0.28 6.37
CA LEU A 85 25.30 1.19 7.52
C LEU A 85 23.88 1.52 7.99
N LYS A 86 22.94 1.62 7.04
CA LYS A 86 21.55 2.05 7.30
C LYS A 86 20.52 0.94 7.01
N PHE A 87 20.98 -0.26 6.60
CA PHE A 87 20.15 -1.44 6.28
C PHE A 87 19.10 -1.21 5.19
N GLY A 88 19.33 -0.25 4.29
CA GLY A 88 18.46 0.07 3.17
C GLY A 88 19.12 1.04 2.20
N LEU A 89 18.87 0.84 0.90
CA LEU A 89 19.47 1.63 -0.18
C LEU A 89 18.86 3.03 -0.30
N PHE A 90 17.56 3.15 -0.04
CA PHE A 90 16.82 4.39 -0.25
C PHE A 90 16.22 4.89 1.05
N ASN A 91 16.24 6.22 1.21
CA ASN A 91 15.42 6.89 2.19
C ASN A 91 13.99 6.96 1.67
N ASN A 92 13.00 6.62 2.49
CA ASN A 92 11.57 6.71 2.11
C ASN A 92 10.92 8.06 2.47
N GLN A 93 11.73 9.10 2.73
CA GLN A 93 11.24 10.47 2.95
C GLN A 93 10.35 10.99 1.79
N PRO A 94 10.64 10.72 0.49
CA PRO A 94 9.76 11.14 -0.61
C PRO A 94 8.33 10.60 -0.51
N ILE A 95 8.14 9.40 0.09
CA ILE A 95 6.80 8.88 0.40
C ILE A 95 6.14 9.75 1.47
N GLY A 96 6.89 10.08 2.54
CA GLY A 96 6.42 10.99 3.59
C GLY A 96 6.00 12.36 3.05
N ASP A 97 6.80 12.93 2.15
CA ASP A 97 6.52 14.23 1.52
C ASP A 97 5.25 14.19 0.65
N SER A 98 5.03 13.08 -0.05
CA SER A 98 3.80 12.85 -0.82
C SER A 98 2.58 12.83 0.11
N ILE A 99 2.65 12.09 1.22
CA ILE A 99 1.57 12.02 2.23
C ILE A 99 1.31 13.41 2.82
N SER A 100 2.36 14.16 3.18
CA SER A 100 2.24 15.54 3.67
C SER A 100 1.51 16.44 2.66
N SER A 101 1.85 16.30 1.37
CA SER A 101 1.20 17.06 0.29
C SER A 101 -0.30 16.74 0.20
N PHE A 102 -0.68 15.47 0.29
CA PHE A 102 -2.10 15.06 0.27
C PHE A 102 -2.86 15.60 1.48
N ILE A 103 -2.28 15.50 2.67
CA ILE A 103 -2.89 16.03 3.90
C ILE A 103 -3.08 17.55 3.78
N ARG A 104 -2.04 18.27 3.37
CA ARG A 104 -2.06 19.74 3.23
C ARG A 104 -3.12 20.21 2.24
N HIS A 105 -3.29 19.50 1.15
CA HIS A 105 -4.29 19.84 0.12
C HIS A 105 -5.73 19.79 0.66
N LYS A 106 -6.00 18.92 1.64
CA LYS A 106 -7.36 18.72 2.19
C LYS A 106 -7.60 19.39 3.55
N THR A 107 -6.56 19.63 4.35
CA THR A 107 -6.73 19.99 5.76
C THR A 107 -5.97 21.24 6.19
N SER A 108 -5.10 21.79 5.36
CA SER A 108 -4.15 22.88 5.69
C SER A 108 -3.12 22.49 6.77
N LYS A 109 -3.06 21.24 7.22
CA LYS A 109 -2.03 20.69 8.12
C LYS A 109 -0.93 20.00 7.33
N ASN A 110 0.28 19.93 7.90
CA ASN A 110 1.39 19.20 7.27
C ASN A 110 1.35 17.69 7.55
N ASP A 111 0.76 17.29 8.67
CA ASP A 111 0.53 15.91 9.06
C ASP A 111 -0.77 15.81 9.86
N LEU A 112 -1.31 14.61 9.97
CA LEU A 112 -2.41 14.23 10.84
C LEU A 112 -2.02 13.01 11.65
N THR A 113 -2.45 12.97 12.90
CA THR A 113 -2.39 11.74 13.69
C THR A 113 -3.48 10.75 13.26
N LEU A 114 -3.31 9.46 13.61
CA LEU A 114 -4.36 8.45 13.38
C LEU A 114 -5.67 8.82 14.07
N LYS A 115 -5.60 9.47 15.25
CA LYS A 115 -6.81 9.92 15.95
C LYS A 115 -7.51 11.04 15.17
N GLU A 116 -6.76 12.03 14.69
CA GLU A 116 -7.32 13.11 13.89
C GLU A 116 -7.93 12.62 12.58
N LEU A 117 -7.28 11.64 11.90
CA LEU A 117 -7.86 11.01 10.70
C LEU A 117 -9.17 10.30 11.00
N TYR A 118 -9.25 9.59 12.14
CA TYR A 118 -10.49 8.96 12.58
C TYR A 118 -11.58 9.99 12.89
N ASP A 119 -11.24 11.10 13.55
CA ASP A 119 -12.19 12.16 13.87
C ASP A 119 -12.76 12.84 12.61
N LEU A 120 -11.96 12.92 11.54
CA LEU A 120 -12.39 13.46 10.25
C LEU A 120 -13.27 12.49 9.44
N SER A 121 -12.91 11.20 9.45
CA SER A 121 -13.51 10.21 8.54
C SER A 121 -14.58 9.33 9.20
N SER A 122 -14.53 9.16 10.52
CA SER A 122 -15.25 8.16 11.31
C SER A 122 -14.95 6.70 10.90
N ILE A 123 -13.91 6.46 10.10
CA ILE A 123 -13.49 5.15 9.61
C ILE A 123 -12.15 4.78 10.27
N ILE A 124 -12.07 3.56 10.80
CA ILE A 124 -10.85 3.07 11.46
C ILE A 124 -9.83 2.69 10.39
N LEU A 125 -8.64 3.28 10.44
CA LEU A 125 -7.50 2.80 9.65
C LEU A 125 -6.64 1.87 10.53
N ILE A 126 -6.40 0.66 10.04
CA ILE A 126 -5.50 -0.34 10.65
C ILE A 126 -4.36 -0.61 9.68
N VAL A 127 -3.14 -0.41 10.13
CA VAL A 127 -1.94 -0.53 9.29
C VAL A 127 -1.02 -1.62 9.81
N LYS A 128 -0.71 -2.58 8.95
CA LYS A 128 0.24 -3.66 9.22
C LYS A 128 1.67 -3.16 9.07
N VAL A 129 2.48 -3.37 10.07
CA VAL A 129 3.94 -3.10 10.09
C VAL A 129 4.66 -4.29 10.72
N TYR A 130 5.97 -4.40 10.48
CA TYR A 130 6.80 -5.39 11.16
C TYR A 130 7.79 -4.69 12.09
N ASN A 131 7.69 -4.98 13.39
CA ASN A 131 8.63 -4.51 14.40
C ASN A 131 9.85 -5.41 14.41
N VAL A 132 11.00 -4.89 14.01
CA VAL A 132 12.26 -5.65 13.86
C VAL A 132 12.79 -6.07 15.22
N ASP A 133 12.82 -5.14 16.20
CA ASP A 133 13.37 -5.39 17.53
C ASP A 133 12.58 -6.44 18.30
N LYS A 134 11.26 -6.44 18.16
CA LYS A 134 10.37 -7.42 18.77
C LYS A 134 10.16 -8.69 17.95
N GLY A 135 10.64 -8.71 16.71
CA GLY A 135 10.51 -9.85 15.81
C GLY A 135 9.06 -10.22 15.46
N LYS A 136 8.13 -9.27 15.44
CA LYS A 136 6.69 -9.54 15.25
C LYS A 136 5.97 -8.52 14.38
N THR A 137 4.88 -8.98 13.77
CA THR A 137 3.89 -8.12 13.11
C THR A 137 3.11 -7.33 14.16
N GLU A 138 2.91 -6.05 13.91
CA GLU A 138 2.04 -5.17 14.70
C GLU A 138 0.99 -4.52 13.80
N TYR A 139 -0.24 -4.36 14.32
CA TYR A 139 -1.35 -3.69 13.66
C TYR A 139 -1.63 -2.38 14.38
N ILE A 140 -1.23 -1.28 13.75
CA ILE A 140 -1.30 0.08 14.31
C ILE A 140 -2.62 0.73 13.90
N ASN A 141 -3.34 1.27 14.88
CA ASN A 141 -4.58 2.00 14.68
C ASN A 141 -4.74 3.06 15.79
N TYR A 142 -5.75 3.94 15.67
CA TYR A 142 -5.94 5.05 16.61
C TYR A 142 -6.23 4.61 18.06
N LYS A 143 -6.65 3.36 18.29
CA LYS A 143 -6.95 2.87 19.66
C LYS A 143 -5.68 2.49 20.42
N ASN A 144 -4.66 1.99 19.71
CA ASN A 144 -3.41 1.57 20.33
C ASN A 144 -2.25 2.58 20.13
N ASN A 145 -2.33 3.44 19.10
CA ASN A 145 -1.34 4.49 18.79
C ASN A 145 -2.06 5.74 18.26
N PRO A 146 -2.84 6.48 19.09
CA PRO A 146 -3.63 7.63 18.64
C PRO A 146 -2.78 8.75 18.05
N ASP A 147 -1.59 8.97 18.60
CA ASP A 147 -0.74 10.14 18.34
C ASP A 147 0.29 9.92 17.22
N ILE A 148 0.35 8.73 16.63
CA ILE A 148 1.27 8.50 15.51
C ILE A 148 0.82 9.30 14.28
N GLY A 149 1.74 10.06 13.68
CA GLY A 149 1.50 10.79 12.44
C GLY A 149 1.38 9.85 11.23
N LEU A 150 0.52 10.21 10.29
CA LEU A 150 0.31 9.44 9.06
C LEU A 150 1.58 9.35 8.21
N ILE A 151 2.39 10.43 8.19
CA ILE A 151 3.69 10.44 7.51
C ILE A 151 4.57 9.32 8.05
N LYS A 152 4.80 9.30 9.38
CA LYS A 152 5.64 8.31 10.03
C LYS A 152 5.12 6.89 9.80
N LEU A 153 3.82 6.67 9.96
CA LEU A 153 3.18 5.37 9.78
C LEU A 153 3.26 4.89 8.32
N SER A 154 3.11 5.80 7.35
CA SER A 154 3.27 5.47 5.93
C SER A 154 4.69 5.05 5.61
N MET A 155 5.69 5.79 6.12
CA MET A 155 7.09 5.41 5.95
C MET A 155 7.39 4.03 6.58
N MET A 156 6.85 3.73 7.77
CA MET A 156 7.04 2.43 8.42
C MET A 156 6.49 1.27 7.58
N THR A 157 5.23 1.37 7.13
CA THR A 157 4.58 0.27 6.42
C THR A 157 5.08 0.06 4.99
N THR A 158 5.76 1.07 4.39
CA THR A 158 6.34 0.99 3.04
C THR A 158 7.84 0.74 3.03
N ALA A 159 8.47 0.60 4.18
CA ALA A 159 9.91 0.36 4.32
C ALA A 159 10.27 -1.09 3.96
N ILE A 160 10.24 -1.43 2.66
CA ILE A 160 10.65 -2.76 2.16
C ILE A 160 12.09 -3.04 2.58
N PRO A 161 12.36 -4.12 3.34
CA PRO A 161 13.71 -4.41 3.85
C PRO A 161 14.77 -4.43 2.76
N TYR A 162 15.93 -3.87 3.06
CA TYR A 162 17.09 -3.68 2.19
C TYR A 162 16.86 -2.74 1.00
N PHE A 163 15.62 -2.47 0.63
CA PHE A 163 15.28 -1.49 -0.40
C PHE A 163 15.15 -0.09 0.22
N PHE A 164 14.28 0.05 1.22
CA PHE A 164 14.18 1.25 2.04
C PHE A 164 14.81 1.04 3.41
N GLN A 165 15.30 2.15 3.98
CA GLN A 165 15.85 2.17 5.33
C GLN A 165 14.74 1.86 6.35
N PRO A 166 15.01 1.07 7.41
CA PRO A 166 14.08 0.89 8.51
C PRO A 166 13.73 2.22 9.18
N VAL A 167 12.52 2.33 9.67
CA VAL A 167 12.00 3.56 10.28
C VAL A 167 11.95 3.41 11.79
N GLU A 168 12.66 4.29 12.50
CA GLU A 168 12.62 4.33 13.97
C GLU A 168 11.35 5.03 14.46
N TYR A 169 10.67 4.38 15.43
CA TYR A 169 9.55 4.93 16.16
C TYR A 169 9.51 4.37 17.59
N ASN A 170 9.47 5.26 18.60
CA ASN A 170 9.44 4.91 20.01
C ASN A 170 10.54 3.90 20.42
N GLY A 171 11.77 4.10 19.91
CA GLY A 171 12.94 3.28 20.25
C GLY A 171 12.91 1.87 19.64
N ASN A 172 12.06 1.61 18.63
CA ASN A 172 12.05 0.36 17.87
C ASN A 172 12.18 0.68 16.37
N PHE A 173 12.79 -0.23 15.62
CA PHE A 173 12.85 -0.17 14.16
C PHE A 173 11.71 -0.96 13.53
N TYR A 174 11.12 -0.35 12.50
CA TYR A 174 10.02 -0.92 11.76
C TYR A 174 10.34 -1.02 10.27
N VAL A 175 9.84 -2.08 9.66
CA VAL A 175 9.89 -2.30 8.21
C VAL A 175 8.50 -2.67 7.69
N ASP A 176 8.39 -2.80 6.36
CA ASP A 176 7.14 -3.13 5.66
C ASP A 176 6.47 -4.38 6.26
N GLY A 177 5.18 -4.23 6.59
CA GLY A 177 4.36 -5.32 7.12
C GLY A 177 4.22 -6.50 6.18
N GLY A 178 4.42 -6.28 4.87
CA GLY A 178 4.44 -7.30 3.85
C GLY A 178 5.53 -8.36 4.03
N LEU A 179 6.57 -8.10 4.86
CA LEU A 179 7.56 -9.11 5.23
C LEU A 179 6.93 -10.40 5.80
N LYS A 180 5.74 -10.31 6.36
CA LYS A 180 4.95 -11.46 6.88
C LYS A 180 3.64 -11.65 6.13
N GLY A 181 3.66 -11.47 4.81
CA GLY A 181 2.50 -11.49 3.94
C GLY A 181 1.94 -10.10 3.66
N HIS A 182 1.77 -9.76 2.39
CA HIS A 182 1.37 -8.41 2.00
C HIS A 182 -0.14 -8.16 2.06
N PHE A 183 -0.96 -9.20 2.21
CA PHE A 183 -2.42 -9.09 2.34
C PHE A 183 -2.86 -9.30 3.79
N PRO A 184 -3.29 -8.25 4.51
CA PRO A 184 -3.49 -8.29 5.96
C PRO A 184 -4.88 -8.81 6.37
N ILE A 185 -5.38 -9.88 5.72
CA ILE A 185 -6.70 -10.45 5.96
C ILE A 185 -6.84 -11.05 7.37
N GLU A 186 -5.74 -11.47 7.97
CA GLU A 186 -5.72 -12.08 9.29
C GLU A 186 -6.19 -11.15 10.42
N GLU A 187 -6.14 -9.82 10.21
CA GLU A 187 -6.65 -8.85 11.17
C GLU A 187 -8.15 -8.56 10.98
N CYS A 188 -8.73 -9.02 9.87
CA CYS A 188 -10.15 -8.77 9.60
C CYS A 188 -11.05 -9.58 10.52
N LYS A 189 -11.86 -8.90 11.30
CA LYS A 189 -12.85 -9.51 12.23
C LYS A 189 -14.28 -9.41 11.72
N SER A 190 -14.51 -8.61 10.67
CA SER A 190 -15.82 -8.49 10.06
C SER A 190 -16.15 -9.68 9.16
N LYS A 191 -17.43 -10.01 9.08
CA LYS A 191 -17.96 -10.96 8.08
C LYS A 191 -18.35 -10.25 6.78
N ASN A 192 -18.43 -8.91 6.79
CA ASN A 192 -18.89 -8.08 5.68
C ASN A 192 -17.70 -7.29 5.09
N TYR A 193 -16.66 -7.99 4.66
CA TYR A 193 -15.45 -7.39 4.10
C TYR A 193 -15.38 -7.57 2.59
N LEU A 194 -14.58 -6.71 1.98
CA LEU A 194 -14.05 -6.87 0.63
C LEU A 194 -12.53 -6.77 0.69
N GLY A 195 -11.86 -7.80 0.20
CA GLY A 195 -10.41 -7.84 0.10
C GLY A 195 -9.94 -7.51 -1.31
N LEU A 196 -9.02 -6.56 -1.43
CA LEU A 196 -8.36 -6.18 -2.66
C LEU A 196 -6.90 -6.59 -2.59
N ASN A 197 -6.57 -7.71 -3.22
CA ASN A 197 -5.25 -8.30 -3.21
C ASN A 197 -4.53 -8.02 -4.53
N VAL A 198 -3.75 -6.94 -4.57
CA VAL A 198 -2.91 -6.61 -5.73
C VAL A 198 -1.59 -7.35 -5.63
N ARG A 199 -1.38 -8.32 -6.52
CA ARG A 199 -0.15 -9.12 -6.58
C ARG A 199 0.75 -8.63 -7.70
N GLY A 200 1.93 -8.14 -7.35
CA GLY A 200 3.03 -7.99 -8.29
C GLY A 200 3.56 -9.37 -8.67
N GLY A 201 3.57 -9.71 -9.96
CA GLY A 201 4.17 -10.95 -10.45
C GLY A 201 5.67 -11.00 -10.18
N THR A 202 6.30 -12.13 -10.50
CA THR A 202 7.75 -12.29 -10.39
C THR A 202 8.49 -11.18 -11.13
N THR A 203 9.37 -10.50 -10.42
CA THR A 203 10.18 -9.42 -10.94
C THR A 203 10.99 -9.88 -12.15
N ASN A 204 10.72 -9.29 -13.31
CA ASN A 204 11.59 -9.49 -14.46
C ASN A 204 12.92 -8.79 -14.14
N ARG A 205 14.04 -9.55 -14.14
CA ARG A 205 15.39 -9.05 -13.78
C ARG A 205 15.79 -7.79 -14.56
N ASN A 206 15.18 -7.54 -15.71
CA ASN A 206 15.51 -6.42 -16.58
C ASN A 206 14.97 -5.06 -16.08
N ASN A 207 14.04 -5.02 -15.13
CA ASN A 207 13.38 -3.79 -14.70
C ASN A 207 14.05 -3.06 -13.52
N PHE A 208 15.15 -3.59 -12.99
CA PHE A 208 15.78 -3.05 -11.77
C PHE A 208 17.06 -2.22 -12.02
N GLY A 209 17.46 -1.99 -13.27
CA GLY A 209 18.74 -1.32 -13.51
C GLY A 209 19.90 -2.01 -12.77
N ILE A 210 20.68 -1.26 -12.00
CA ILE A 210 21.78 -1.78 -11.16
C ILE A 210 21.27 -2.72 -10.05
N LEU A 211 20.05 -2.51 -9.56
CA LEU A 211 19.46 -3.29 -8.45
C LEU A 211 19.22 -4.76 -8.82
N LYS A 212 19.15 -5.09 -10.14
CA LYS A 212 19.03 -6.49 -10.60
C LYS A 212 20.19 -7.38 -10.16
N TYR A 213 21.32 -6.76 -9.79
CA TYR A 213 22.52 -7.47 -9.33
C TYR A 213 22.53 -7.69 -7.80
N LEU A 214 21.53 -7.23 -7.06
CA LEU A 214 21.42 -7.44 -5.63
C LEU A 214 20.49 -8.63 -5.31
N PRO A 215 21.02 -9.87 -5.18
CA PRO A 215 20.21 -11.06 -4.94
C PRO A 215 19.32 -10.95 -3.68
N ILE A 216 19.79 -10.20 -2.68
CA ILE A 216 19.08 -10.02 -1.41
C ILE A 216 17.73 -9.32 -1.61
N LEU A 217 17.63 -8.34 -2.52
CA LEU A 217 16.36 -7.67 -2.81
C LEU A 217 15.36 -8.61 -3.46
N LYS A 218 15.83 -9.40 -4.45
CA LYS A 218 14.99 -10.41 -5.06
C LYS A 218 14.50 -11.42 -4.04
N PHE A 219 15.38 -11.94 -3.21
CA PHE A 219 15.04 -12.89 -2.14
C PHE A 219 14.00 -12.30 -1.18
N THR A 220 14.15 -11.03 -0.78
CA THR A 220 13.20 -10.36 0.12
C THR A 220 11.81 -10.28 -0.52
N ILE A 221 11.73 -9.88 -1.79
CA ILE A 221 10.47 -9.77 -2.52
C ILE A 221 9.82 -11.15 -2.71
N ASP A 222 10.59 -12.14 -3.11
CA ASP A 222 10.10 -13.51 -3.26
C ASP A 222 9.55 -14.03 -1.91
N LEU A 223 10.26 -13.77 -0.80
CA LEU A 223 9.83 -14.13 0.55
C LEU A 223 8.53 -13.43 0.97
N MET A 224 8.36 -12.16 0.60
CA MET A 224 7.12 -11.41 0.87
C MET A 224 5.94 -11.99 0.07
N ASN A 225 6.16 -12.38 -1.18
CA ASN A 225 5.14 -12.94 -2.06
C ASN A 225 4.74 -14.38 -1.64
N ASP A 226 5.70 -15.22 -1.23
CA ASP A 226 5.42 -16.62 -0.87
C ASP A 226 4.52 -16.78 0.36
N ARG A 227 4.50 -15.77 1.24
CA ARG A 227 3.72 -15.83 2.48
C ARG A 227 2.23 -15.59 2.32
N ASP A 228 1.77 -15.12 1.16
CA ASP A 228 0.34 -14.93 0.86
C ASP A 228 -0.35 -16.17 0.30
N ASN A 229 0.34 -17.30 0.24
CA ASN A 229 -0.25 -18.57 -0.20
C ASN A 229 -1.35 -19.11 0.75
N ASN A 230 -1.56 -18.46 1.90
CA ASN A 230 -2.62 -18.79 2.87
C ASN A 230 -3.97 -18.11 2.59
N ILE A 231 -4.08 -17.31 1.53
CA ILE A 231 -5.37 -16.74 1.12
C ILE A 231 -6.19 -17.90 0.54
N ASN A 232 -7.38 -18.14 1.11
CA ASN A 232 -8.31 -19.10 0.55
C ASN A 232 -8.70 -18.67 -0.88
N PRO A 233 -8.30 -19.40 -1.94
CA PRO A 233 -8.60 -19.01 -3.32
C PRO A 233 -10.10 -19.02 -3.62
N ASP A 234 -10.90 -19.74 -2.81
CA ASP A 234 -12.36 -19.84 -2.96
C ASP A 234 -13.10 -18.73 -2.20
N ASP A 235 -12.40 -17.82 -1.52
CA ASP A 235 -13.03 -16.71 -0.83
C ASP A 235 -13.54 -15.67 -1.85
N LYS A 236 -14.80 -15.78 -2.20
CA LYS A 236 -15.48 -14.86 -3.13
C LYS A 236 -15.44 -13.40 -2.71
N LYS A 237 -15.05 -13.08 -1.48
CA LYS A 237 -14.92 -11.70 -0.98
C LYS A 237 -13.52 -11.12 -1.22
N VAL A 238 -12.61 -11.89 -1.80
CA VAL A 238 -11.26 -11.44 -2.12
C VAL A 238 -11.07 -11.35 -3.61
N PHE A 239 -10.97 -10.12 -4.12
CA PHE A 239 -10.56 -9.85 -5.48
C PHE A 239 -9.03 -9.88 -5.57
N THR A 240 -8.48 -10.77 -6.38
CA THR A 240 -7.04 -10.85 -6.63
C THR A 240 -6.71 -10.32 -8.02
N TYR A 241 -5.98 -9.22 -8.06
CA TYR A 241 -5.45 -8.60 -9.28
C TYR A 241 -4.00 -9.00 -9.46
N ASN A 242 -3.70 -9.70 -10.55
CA ASN A 242 -2.35 -10.14 -10.89
C ASN A 242 -1.73 -9.25 -11.97
N ILE A 243 -0.53 -8.74 -11.70
CA ILE A 243 0.22 -7.96 -12.66
C ILE A 243 1.65 -8.48 -12.80
N ASN A 244 2.14 -8.48 -14.03
CA ASN A 244 3.54 -8.75 -14.31
C ASN A 244 4.33 -7.44 -14.17
N GLY A 245 5.31 -7.37 -13.26
CA GLY A 245 6.12 -6.16 -13.15
C GLY A 245 6.84 -5.95 -11.83
N GLY A 246 6.43 -6.59 -10.76
CA GLY A 246 7.12 -6.51 -9.46
C GLY A 246 7.32 -5.07 -8.98
N LEU A 247 8.53 -4.75 -8.48
CA LEU A 247 8.91 -3.40 -8.03
C LEU A 247 9.44 -2.53 -9.19
N ASN A 248 8.65 -2.37 -10.27
CA ASN A 248 9.01 -1.46 -11.34
C ASN A 248 8.57 -0.01 -11.03
N PHE A 249 9.47 0.81 -10.52
CA PHE A 249 9.22 2.24 -10.28
C PHE A 249 9.35 3.10 -11.55
N SER A 250 9.82 2.53 -12.68
CA SER A 250 10.01 3.25 -13.94
C SER A 250 8.79 3.13 -14.86
N LEU A 251 7.61 2.87 -14.31
CA LEU A 251 6.36 2.81 -15.07
C LEU A 251 6.07 4.17 -15.74
N ASP A 252 6.01 4.16 -17.05
CA ASP A 252 5.59 5.33 -17.81
C ASP A 252 4.07 5.59 -17.67
N ILE A 253 3.62 6.73 -18.21
CA ILE A 253 2.23 7.14 -18.08
C ILE A 253 1.26 6.19 -18.81
N ASP A 254 1.69 5.58 -19.90
CA ASP A 254 0.83 4.68 -20.70
C ASP A 254 0.76 3.29 -20.03
N GLU A 255 1.84 2.83 -19.43
CA GLU A 255 1.83 1.63 -18.59
C GLU A 255 0.90 1.80 -17.38
N ARG A 256 0.96 2.96 -16.70
CA ARG A 256 0.05 3.28 -15.58
C ARG A 256 -1.40 3.34 -16.02
N LYS A 257 -1.72 3.97 -17.16
CA LYS A 257 -3.08 3.98 -17.73
C LYS A 257 -3.59 2.56 -17.99
N LYS A 258 -2.78 1.72 -18.64
CA LYS A 258 -3.12 0.31 -18.88
C LYS A 258 -3.39 -0.47 -17.60
N MET A 259 -2.61 -0.21 -16.54
CA MET A 259 -2.82 -0.85 -15.23
C MET A 259 -4.13 -0.40 -14.59
N ILE A 260 -4.47 0.89 -14.66
CA ILE A 260 -5.73 1.44 -14.16
C ILE A 260 -6.91 0.84 -14.92
N GLU A 261 -6.85 0.85 -16.25
CA GLU A 261 -7.90 0.29 -17.11
C GLU A 261 -8.10 -1.22 -16.89
N LYS A 262 -7.00 -1.97 -16.79
CA LYS A 262 -7.04 -3.39 -16.47
C LYS A 262 -7.65 -3.64 -15.09
N GLY A 263 -7.23 -2.87 -14.06
CA GLY A 263 -7.79 -2.96 -12.71
C GLY A 263 -9.29 -2.69 -12.70
N TYR A 264 -9.74 -1.70 -13.46
CA TYR A 264 -11.17 -1.38 -13.62
C TYR A 264 -11.94 -2.54 -14.26
N ASN A 265 -11.49 -3.03 -15.41
CA ASN A 265 -12.19 -4.06 -16.17
C ASN A 265 -12.24 -5.40 -15.43
N GLU A 266 -11.13 -5.86 -14.85
CA GLU A 266 -11.08 -7.11 -14.06
C GLU A 266 -11.95 -7.03 -12.81
N THR A 267 -12.07 -5.84 -12.20
CA THR A 267 -12.99 -5.65 -11.07
C THR A 267 -14.44 -5.79 -11.50
N ILE A 268 -14.82 -5.26 -12.65
CA ILE A 268 -16.18 -5.43 -13.20
C ILE A 268 -16.48 -6.92 -13.44
N ASP A 269 -15.54 -7.65 -14.03
CA ASP A 269 -15.74 -9.08 -14.30
C ASP A 269 -15.87 -9.88 -13.01
N TYR A 270 -15.08 -9.55 -12.00
CA TYR A 270 -15.21 -10.12 -10.65
C TYR A 270 -16.59 -9.83 -10.04
N LEU A 271 -17.07 -8.58 -10.10
CA LEU A 271 -18.38 -8.22 -9.56
C LEU A 271 -19.53 -8.94 -10.26
N LYS A 272 -19.45 -9.14 -11.58
CA LYS A 272 -20.41 -9.96 -12.33
C LYS A 272 -20.40 -11.42 -11.88
N SER A 273 -19.21 -11.96 -11.60
CA SER A 273 -19.06 -13.35 -11.11
C SER A 273 -19.63 -13.58 -9.71
N MET A 274 -19.68 -12.55 -8.87
CA MET A 274 -20.28 -12.64 -7.54
C MET A 274 -21.82 -12.72 -7.55
N ASN A 275 -22.45 -12.23 -8.61
CA ASN A 275 -23.90 -12.17 -8.76
C ASN A 275 -24.48 -13.41 -9.48
N ASN A 276 -23.62 -14.30 -9.96
CA ASN A 276 -23.97 -15.60 -10.53
C ASN A 276 -23.68 -16.73 -9.52
#